data_528f7cc095ec7b097a5bc96f741bfa35
#
_entry.id   528f7cc095ec7b097a5bc96f741bfa35
#
_cell.length_a   1.000
_cell.length_b   1.000
_cell.length_c   1.000
_cell.angle_alpha   90.00
_cell.angle_beta   90.00
_cell.angle_gamma   90.00
#
_symmetry.space_group_name_H-M   'P 1'
#
loop_
_entity.id
_entity.type
_entity.pdbx_description
1 polymer ?
#
loop_
_entity_poly.entity_id
_entity_poly.type
_entity_poly.pdbx_seq_one_letter_code
_entity_poly.pdbx_strand_id
1 'polypeptide(L)'
;LVHSDGGSYKPLNWMSPPASLRVSTPDEVDVEVGVVEQWTVQSAKTDDRLIINIHEQLHDTSHELGQDPGLIKDGVEADLQRLLAAQIELLGTGFSLIRREYFTAIGPVDILARDADGATVAVELKRRGDIDGVEQLTRYLELLNRDPLLAPVRGIFAAQQIKPQAKVLAKDRGID
;
A
#
# COMPACT_ATOMS: atom_id res chain seq x y z
N LEU A 1 -17.84 11.52 0.71
CA LEU A 1 -16.80 12.50 1.06
C LEU A 1 -17.26 13.90 0.66
N VAL A 2 -17.08 14.86 1.54
CA VAL A 2 -17.33 16.30 1.29
C VAL A 2 -16.00 17.01 1.37
N HIS A 3 -15.62 17.73 0.33
CA HIS A 3 -14.39 18.51 0.25
C HIS A 3 -14.70 19.99 0.03
N SER A 4 -13.79 20.87 0.43
CA SER A 4 -13.81 22.28 0.00
C SER A 4 -13.12 22.39 -1.36
N ASP A 5 -13.45 23.46 -2.10
CA ASP A 5 -12.81 23.82 -3.36
C ASP A 5 -11.41 24.42 -3.17
N GLY A 6 -11.01 24.69 -1.92
CA GLY A 6 -9.72 25.30 -1.56
C GLY A 6 -8.48 24.39 -1.71
N GLY A 7 -8.57 23.28 -2.41
CA GLY A 7 -7.42 22.43 -2.73
C GLY A 7 -6.91 21.54 -1.61
N SER A 8 -7.60 21.44 -0.47
CA SER A 8 -7.24 20.50 0.59
C SER A 8 -7.56 19.07 0.19
N TYR A 9 -6.59 18.15 0.29
CA TYR A 9 -6.84 16.73 0.05
C TYR A 9 -7.65 16.07 1.18
N LYS A 10 -7.72 16.68 2.37
CA LYS A 10 -8.51 16.17 3.49
C LYS A 10 -9.98 16.54 3.29
N PRO A 11 -10.90 15.57 3.41
CA PRO A 11 -12.32 15.89 3.38
C PRO A 11 -12.73 16.75 4.59
N LEU A 12 -13.68 17.63 4.38
CA LEU A 12 -14.35 18.37 5.47
C LEU A 12 -15.17 17.42 6.33
N ASN A 13 -15.83 16.47 5.68
CA ASN A 13 -16.62 15.43 6.35
C ASN A 13 -16.71 14.17 5.50
N TRP A 14 -16.97 13.02 6.13
CA TRP A 14 -17.16 11.75 5.45
C TRP A 14 -18.06 10.81 6.23
N MET A 15 -18.66 9.84 5.51
CA MET A 15 -19.35 8.70 6.07
C MET A 15 -18.73 7.41 5.53
N SER A 16 -18.39 6.49 6.43
CA SER A 16 -17.82 5.20 6.02
C SER A 16 -18.91 4.20 5.63
N PRO A 17 -18.69 3.36 4.62
CA PRO A 17 -19.62 2.29 4.25
C PRO A 17 -19.79 1.24 5.38
N PRO A 18 -20.94 0.55 5.42
CA PRO A 18 -22.11 0.75 4.61
C PRO A 18 -22.93 1.96 5.06
N ALA A 19 -23.37 2.74 4.09
CA ALA A 19 -24.20 3.91 4.32
C ALA A 19 -25.24 4.05 3.20
N SER A 20 -26.37 4.66 3.49
CA SER A 20 -27.40 5.00 2.50
C SER A 20 -27.37 6.50 2.21
N LEU A 21 -27.62 6.88 0.96
CA LEU A 21 -27.82 8.26 0.54
C LEU A 21 -29.29 8.45 0.15
N ARG A 22 -29.93 9.46 0.72
CA ARG A 22 -31.23 9.95 0.30
C ARG A 22 -31.07 11.39 -0.20
N VAL A 23 -31.61 11.66 -1.37
CA VAL A 23 -31.73 13.00 -1.94
C VAL A 23 -33.20 13.43 -1.78
N SER A 24 -33.42 14.62 -1.26
CA SER A 24 -34.75 15.19 -1.03
C SER A 24 -34.81 16.62 -1.56
N THR A 25 -35.99 17.00 -2.07
CA THR A 25 -36.24 18.36 -2.52
C THR A 25 -36.85 19.19 -1.39
N PRO A 26 -36.91 20.55 -1.49
CA PRO A 26 -37.54 21.42 -0.47
C PRO A 26 -39.00 21.12 -0.21
N ASP A 27 -39.73 20.51 -1.14
CA ASP A 27 -41.12 20.12 -0.98
C ASP A 27 -41.30 18.88 -0.09
N GLU A 28 -40.25 18.09 0.08
CA GLU A 28 -40.26 16.82 0.82
C GLU A 28 -39.74 16.97 2.26
N VAL A 29 -38.92 17.97 2.50
CA VAL A 29 -38.27 18.22 3.80
C VAL A 29 -38.27 19.72 4.14
N ASP A 30 -38.33 20.03 5.42
CA ASP A 30 -38.21 21.41 5.89
C ASP A 30 -36.72 21.81 5.86
N VAL A 31 -36.38 22.74 5.00
CA VAL A 31 -35.02 23.23 4.79
C VAL A 31 -34.94 24.74 4.80
N GLU A 32 -33.76 25.29 4.97
CA GLU A 32 -33.49 26.71 4.92
C GLU A 32 -33.84 27.30 3.55
N VAL A 33 -34.14 28.60 3.51
CA VAL A 33 -34.43 29.34 2.29
C VAL A 33 -33.17 29.31 1.37
N GLY A 34 -33.39 28.94 0.12
CA GLY A 34 -32.34 28.89 -0.91
C GLY A 34 -31.65 27.53 -1.05
N VAL A 35 -32.07 26.52 -0.28
CA VAL A 35 -31.67 25.13 -0.51
C VAL A 35 -32.42 24.58 -1.70
N VAL A 36 -31.72 23.99 -2.68
CA VAL A 36 -32.31 23.36 -3.89
C VAL A 36 -32.46 21.86 -3.71
N GLU A 37 -31.55 21.22 -2.96
CA GLU A 37 -31.62 19.82 -2.60
C GLU A 37 -31.01 19.59 -1.21
N GLN A 38 -31.50 18.59 -0.49
CA GLN A 38 -30.87 18.11 0.72
C GLN A 38 -30.44 16.65 0.57
N TRP A 39 -29.16 16.38 0.79
CA TRP A 39 -28.61 15.04 0.82
C TRP A 39 -28.46 14.56 2.25
N THR A 40 -29.10 13.45 2.58
CA THR A 40 -28.96 12.80 3.87
C THR A 40 -28.20 11.49 3.72
N VAL A 41 -27.03 11.42 4.31
CA VAL A 41 -26.23 10.18 4.37
C VAL A 41 -26.36 9.58 5.76
N GLN A 42 -26.87 8.35 5.84
CA GLN A 42 -27.11 7.63 7.09
C GLN A 42 -26.17 6.42 7.19
N SER A 43 -25.44 6.32 8.30
CA SER A 43 -24.67 5.12 8.62
C SER A 43 -25.59 3.91 8.84
N ALA A 44 -25.23 2.75 8.31
CA ALA A 44 -25.94 1.51 8.60
C ALA A 44 -25.47 0.82 9.90
N LYS A 45 -24.38 1.32 10.50
CA LYS A 45 -23.75 0.71 11.69
C LYS A 45 -23.95 1.53 12.96
N THR A 46 -24.19 2.82 12.81
CA THR A 46 -24.32 3.78 13.92
C THR A 46 -25.51 4.71 13.65
N ASP A 47 -25.90 5.51 14.64
CA ASP A 47 -26.92 6.54 14.48
C ASP A 47 -26.39 7.82 13.79
N ASP A 48 -25.15 7.79 13.31
CA ASP A 48 -24.54 8.93 12.65
C ASP A 48 -25.24 9.26 11.34
N ARG A 49 -25.52 10.54 11.19
CA ARG A 49 -26.18 11.10 10.02
C ARG A 49 -25.46 12.37 9.58
N LEU A 50 -25.14 12.46 8.29
CA LEU A 50 -24.60 13.64 7.64
C LEU A 50 -25.68 14.25 6.77
N ILE A 51 -26.02 15.50 7.04
CA ILE A 51 -26.98 16.29 6.25
C ILE A 51 -26.19 17.33 5.47
N ILE A 52 -26.41 17.40 4.17
CA ILE A 52 -25.75 18.32 3.24
C ILE A 52 -26.84 19.12 2.54
N ASN A 53 -26.90 20.42 2.79
CA ASN A 53 -27.79 21.33 2.10
C ASN A 53 -27.08 21.89 0.88
N ILE A 54 -27.64 21.65 -0.30
CA ILE A 54 -27.13 22.12 -1.59
C ILE A 54 -27.88 23.41 -1.95
N HIS A 55 -27.16 24.50 -2.09
CA HIS A 55 -27.71 25.79 -2.51
C HIS A 55 -27.57 26.05 -4.00
N GLU A 56 -26.47 25.56 -4.58
CA GLU A 56 -26.18 25.68 -6.00
C GLU A 56 -25.36 24.50 -6.46
N GLN A 57 -25.69 23.95 -7.62
CA GLN A 57 -24.94 22.87 -8.26
C GLN A 57 -24.25 23.42 -9.50
N LEU A 58 -22.94 23.58 -9.42
CA LEU A 58 -22.12 24.10 -10.53
C LEU A 58 -21.75 23.01 -11.53
N HIS A 59 -21.46 21.79 -11.02
CA HIS A 59 -21.11 20.63 -11.83
C HIS A 59 -21.68 19.36 -11.23
N ASP A 60 -22.14 18.47 -12.11
CA ASP A 60 -22.46 17.09 -11.77
C ASP A 60 -21.83 16.19 -12.83
N THR A 61 -20.98 15.28 -12.39
CA THR A 61 -20.34 14.31 -13.26
C THR A 61 -20.41 12.94 -12.62
N SER A 62 -20.89 11.97 -13.38
CA SER A 62 -20.85 10.57 -12.99
C SER A 62 -19.99 9.78 -13.95
N HIS A 63 -19.25 8.82 -13.43
CA HIS A 63 -18.44 7.89 -14.18
C HIS A 63 -18.80 6.47 -13.78
N GLU A 64 -19.12 5.63 -14.74
CA GLU A 64 -19.17 4.19 -14.51
C GLU A 64 -17.73 3.70 -14.36
N LEU A 65 -17.35 3.37 -13.14
CA LEU A 65 -16.01 2.86 -12.83
C LEU A 65 -15.81 1.39 -13.26
N GLY A 66 -16.83 0.77 -13.83
CA GLY A 66 -16.82 -0.65 -14.17
C GLY A 66 -16.86 -1.53 -12.93
N GLN A 67 -16.50 -2.80 -13.09
CA GLN A 67 -16.32 -3.70 -11.96
C GLN A 67 -15.15 -3.20 -11.12
N ASP A 68 -15.37 -3.03 -9.80
CA ASP A 68 -14.27 -2.75 -8.88
C ASP A 68 -13.18 -3.82 -9.08
N PRO A 69 -11.99 -3.43 -9.57
CA PRO A 69 -10.91 -4.40 -9.76
C PRO A 69 -10.44 -5.02 -8.44
N GLY A 70 -11.08 -4.66 -7.32
CA GLY A 70 -10.57 -4.89 -5.99
C GLY A 70 -9.35 -4.01 -5.73
N LEU A 71 -8.91 -3.95 -4.50
CA LEU A 71 -7.57 -3.49 -4.20
C LEU A 71 -6.62 -4.56 -4.78
N ILE A 72 -6.22 -4.40 -6.04
CA ILE A 72 -4.99 -5.02 -6.51
C ILE A 72 -3.92 -4.32 -5.66
N LYS A 73 -3.60 -4.88 -4.50
CA LYS A 73 -2.34 -4.61 -3.82
C LYS A 73 -1.32 -4.74 -4.92
N ASP A 74 -0.70 -3.63 -5.28
CA ASP A 74 0.16 -3.49 -6.43
C ASP A 74 0.77 -4.83 -6.87
N GLY A 75 0.22 -5.42 -7.93
CA GLY A 75 0.81 -6.59 -8.59
C GLY A 75 2.25 -6.33 -9.04
N VAL A 76 2.67 -5.07 -8.99
CA VAL A 76 4.02 -4.60 -9.29
C VAL A 76 5.06 -5.26 -8.38
N GLU A 77 4.85 -5.35 -7.06
CA GLU A 77 5.82 -6.01 -6.16
C GLU A 77 5.83 -7.52 -6.39
N ALA A 78 4.66 -8.14 -6.55
CA ALA A 78 4.56 -9.57 -6.87
C ALA A 78 5.12 -9.89 -8.27
N ASP A 79 4.90 -9.01 -9.25
CA ASP A 79 5.47 -9.15 -10.58
C ASP A 79 6.98 -8.94 -10.58
N LEU A 80 7.50 -7.95 -9.87
CA LEU A 80 8.95 -7.75 -9.69
C LEU A 80 9.58 -8.98 -9.04
N GLN A 81 8.97 -9.51 -7.98
CA GLN A 81 9.44 -10.71 -7.30
C GLN A 81 9.48 -11.91 -8.26
N ARG A 82 8.41 -12.11 -9.05
CA ARG A 82 8.33 -13.20 -10.02
C ARG A 82 9.39 -13.07 -11.14
N LEU A 83 9.55 -11.85 -11.68
CA LEU A 83 10.50 -11.57 -12.76
C LEU A 83 11.93 -11.68 -12.28
N LEU A 84 12.26 -11.13 -11.10
CA LEU A 84 13.60 -11.23 -10.54
C LEU A 84 13.97 -12.68 -10.17
N ALA A 85 13.03 -13.43 -9.61
CA ALA A 85 13.24 -14.84 -9.30
C ALA A 85 13.48 -15.69 -10.58
N ALA A 86 12.84 -15.33 -11.69
CA ALA A 86 13.07 -15.99 -12.99
C ALA A 86 14.40 -15.59 -13.62
N GLN A 87 14.99 -14.46 -13.23
CA GLN A 87 16.23 -13.90 -13.74
C GLN A 87 17.16 -13.51 -12.58
N ILE A 88 17.37 -14.44 -11.65
CA ILE A 88 18.06 -14.16 -10.38
C ILE A 88 19.51 -13.66 -10.59
N GLU A 89 20.12 -13.97 -11.72
CA GLU A 89 21.45 -13.50 -12.11
C GLU A 89 21.52 -11.97 -12.32
N LEU A 90 20.37 -11.28 -12.39
CA LEU A 90 20.36 -9.81 -12.38
C LEU A 90 20.86 -9.22 -11.07
N LEU A 91 20.85 -9.98 -9.97
CA LEU A 91 21.46 -9.59 -8.69
C LEU A 91 22.99 -9.69 -8.71
N GLY A 92 23.53 -10.49 -9.61
CA GLY A 92 24.95 -10.73 -9.79
C GLY A 92 25.20 -12.06 -10.48
N THR A 93 26.31 -12.15 -11.20
CA THR A 93 26.72 -13.40 -11.87
C THR A 93 26.90 -14.51 -10.84
N GLY A 94 26.34 -15.68 -11.11
CA GLY A 94 26.44 -16.85 -10.24
C GLY A 94 25.40 -16.92 -9.13
N PHE A 95 24.47 -15.95 -9.06
CA PHE A 95 23.33 -16.08 -8.15
C PHE A 95 22.43 -17.24 -8.57
N SER A 96 21.89 -17.93 -7.58
CA SER A 96 20.90 -19.00 -7.76
C SER A 96 19.74 -18.84 -6.79
N LEU A 97 18.53 -19.10 -7.27
CA LEU A 97 17.32 -19.01 -6.46
C LEU A 97 17.23 -20.20 -5.51
N ILE A 98 17.06 -19.95 -4.21
CA ILE A 98 16.67 -20.97 -3.23
C ILE A 98 15.14 -21.08 -3.21
N ARG A 99 14.47 -19.96 -2.91
CA ARG A 99 13.00 -19.94 -2.80
C ARG A 99 12.45 -18.52 -2.89
N ARG A 100 11.26 -18.38 -3.50
CA ARG A 100 10.39 -17.21 -3.36
C ARG A 100 9.52 -17.36 -2.12
N GLU A 101 9.18 -16.23 -1.48
CA GLU A 101 8.31 -16.22 -0.30
C GLU A 101 8.79 -17.23 0.76
N TYR A 102 10.05 -17.06 1.19
CA TYR A 102 10.62 -17.92 2.23
C TYR A 102 10.02 -17.55 3.59
N PHE A 103 9.23 -18.45 4.16
CA PHE A 103 8.51 -18.21 5.41
C PHE A 103 9.44 -18.14 6.60
N THR A 104 9.29 -17.06 7.37
CA THR A 104 9.90 -16.88 8.71
C THR A 104 8.79 -16.76 9.77
N ALA A 105 9.18 -16.73 11.05
CA ALA A 105 8.23 -16.57 12.15
C ALA A 105 7.45 -15.22 12.13
N ILE A 106 7.93 -14.23 11.36
CA ILE A 106 7.32 -12.88 11.29
C ILE A 106 6.77 -12.56 9.89
N GLY A 107 6.76 -13.52 8.98
CA GLY A 107 6.26 -13.38 7.61
C GLY A 107 7.25 -13.88 6.56
N PRO A 108 6.86 -13.88 5.28
CA PRO A 108 7.73 -14.32 4.19
C PRO A 108 8.74 -13.26 3.80
N VAL A 109 9.97 -13.70 3.52
CA VAL A 109 10.98 -12.94 2.78
C VAL A 109 10.69 -13.10 1.29
N ASP A 110 10.75 -12.04 0.51
CA ASP A 110 10.36 -12.06 -0.91
C ASP A 110 11.17 -13.07 -1.71
N ILE A 111 12.49 -13.05 -1.59
CA ILE A 111 13.40 -13.98 -2.25
C ILE A 111 14.52 -14.40 -1.30
N LEU A 112 14.79 -15.70 -1.23
CA LEU A 112 15.99 -16.27 -0.67
C LEU A 112 16.82 -16.85 -1.80
N ALA A 113 18.11 -16.47 -1.88
CA ALA A 113 19.03 -16.86 -2.95
C ALA A 113 20.39 -17.26 -2.37
N ARG A 114 21.27 -17.82 -3.22
CA ARG A 114 22.69 -17.96 -2.97
C ARG A 114 23.48 -17.12 -3.97
N ASP A 115 24.54 -16.48 -3.50
CA ASP A 115 25.47 -15.80 -4.40
C ASP A 115 26.51 -16.77 -5.00
N ALA A 116 27.44 -16.22 -5.78
CA ALA A 116 28.50 -17.00 -6.43
C ALA A 116 29.42 -17.74 -5.46
N ASP A 117 29.60 -17.23 -4.25
CA ASP A 117 30.42 -17.82 -3.19
C ASP A 117 29.67 -18.85 -2.34
N GLY A 118 28.38 -19.04 -2.64
CA GLY A 118 27.49 -19.95 -1.92
C GLY A 118 26.90 -19.37 -0.64
N ALA A 119 27.10 -18.07 -0.37
CA ALA A 119 26.51 -17.42 0.80
C ALA A 119 25.01 -17.17 0.59
N THR A 120 24.23 -17.26 1.66
CA THR A 120 22.79 -17.03 1.63
C THR A 120 22.48 -15.53 1.56
N VAL A 121 21.57 -15.16 0.67
CA VAL A 121 21.13 -13.77 0.45
C VAL A 121 19.63 -13.68 0.57
N ALA A 122 19.16 -12.80 1.44
CA ALA A 122 17.76 -12.44 1.57
C ALA A 122 17.48 -11.13 0.81
N VAL A 123 16.49 -11.14 -0.05
CA VAL A 123 16.11 -9.97 -0.86
C VAL A 123 14.72 -9.52 -0.49
N GLU A 124 14.57 -8.24 -0.19
CA GLU A 124 13.29 -7.55 0.00
C GLU A 124 13.05 -6.62 -1.17
N LEU A 125 11.85 -6.69 -1.76
CA LEU A 125 11.45 -5.95 -2.94
C LEU A 125 10.36 -4.94 -2.59
N LYS A 126 10.51 -3.71 -3.05
CA LYS A 126 9.51 -2.66 -2.88
C LYS A 126 9.35 -1.86 -4.18
N ARG A 127 8.16 -1.38 -4.45
CA ARG A 127 7.99 -0.35 -5.48
C ARG A 127 8.68 0.95 -5.06
N ARG A 128 8.48 1.35 -3.79
CA ARG A 128 9.15 2.51 -3.17
C ARG A 128 9.84 2.05 -1.90
N GLY A 129 11.16 2.10 -1.92
CA GLY A 129 12.01 1.77 -0.78
C GLY A 129 12.05 2.90 0.23
N ASP A 130 11.57 2.64 1.43
CA ASP A 130 11.63 3.55 2.57
C ASP A 130 12.25 2.87 3.80
N ILE A 131 12.29 3.60 4.90
CA ILE A 131 12.87 3.12 6.17
C ILE A 131 12.19 1.84 6.64
N ASP A 132 10.86 1.75 6.51
CA ASP A 132 10.08 0.61 7.01
C ASP A 132 10.45 -0.69 6.27
N GLY A 133 10.73 -0.60 4.96
CA GLY A 133 11.19 -1.76 4.18
C GLY A 133 12.59 -2.21 4.61
N VAL A 134 13.51 -1.29 4.88
CA VAL A 134 14.86 -1.63 5.40
C VAL A 134 14.78 -2.25 6.79
N GLU A 135 13.94 -1.72 7.68
CA GLU A 135 13.70 -2.28 9.00
C GLU A 135 13.03 -3.66 8.94
N GLN A 136 12.15 -3.87 7.97
CA GLN A 136 11.56 -5.19 7.72
C GLN A 136 12.64 -6.20 7.35
N LEU A 137 13.49 -5.88 6.38
CA LEU A 137 14.60 -6.75 5.97
C LEU A 137 15.58 -6.99 7.14
N THR A 138 15.91 -5.97 7.94
CA THR A 138 16.75 -6.11 9.12
C THR A 138 16.21 -7.19 10.07
N ARG A 139 14.91 -7.16 10.38
CA ARG A 139 14.27 -8.18 11.23
C ARG A 139 14.31 -9.57 10.63
N TYR A 140 14.15 -9.68 9.30
CA TYR A 140 14.31 -10.98 8.61
C TYR A 140 15.74 -11.50 8.73
N LEU A 141 16.75 -10.65 8.51
CA LEU A 141 18.15 -11.05 8.63
C LEU A 141 18.50 -11.53 10.03
N GLU A 142 18.00 -10.87 11.08
CA GLU A 142 18.16 -11.31 12.47
C GLU A 142 17.62 -12.73 12.71
N LEU A 143 16.45 -13.05 12.13
CA LEU A 143 15.84 -14.37 12.25
C LEU A 143 16.59 -15.43 11.44
N LEU A 144 16.90 -15.13 10.19
CA LEU A 144 17.56 -16.07 9.30
C LEU A 144 18.98 -16.41 9.79
N ASN A 145 19.68 -15.46 10.38
CA ASN A 145 21.01 -15.69 10.95
C ASN A 145 21.03 -16.51 12.25
N ARG A 146 19.85 -16.80 12.83
CA ARG A 146 19.73 -17.76 13.93
C ARG A 146 19.75 -19.22 13.46
N ASP A 147 19.48 -19.45 12.17
CA ASP A 147 19.52 -20.77 11.58
C ASP A 147 20.95 -21.07 11.06
N PRO A 148 21.68 -22.02 11.69
CA PRO A 148 23.06 -22.34 11.29
C PRO A 148 23.17 -22.93 9.88
N LEU A 149 22.06 -23.40 9.29
CA LEU A 149 22.04 -23.90 7.91
C LEU A 149 21.97 -22.77 6.87
N LEU A 150 21.54 -21.59 7.29
CA LEU A 150 21.42 -20.43 6.42
C LEU A 150 22.52 -19.39 6.66
N ALA A 151 22.98 -19.27 7.90
CA ALA A 151 23.97 -18.28 8.32
C ALA A 151 25.37 -18.53 7.70
N PRO A 152 26.08 -17.47 7.31
CA PRO A 152 25.70 -16.06 7.37
C PRO A 152 24.76 -15.66 6.24
N VAL A 153 23.74 -14.86 6.57
CA VAL A 153 22.77 -14.33 5.61
C VAL A 153 22.99 -12.82 5.46
N ARG A 154 23.27 -12.35 4.27
CA ARG A 154 23.31 -10.92 3.92
C ARG A 154 22.01 -10.45 3.29
N GLY A 155 21.74 -9.15 3.30
CA GLY A 155 20.52 -8.55 2.76
C GLY A 155 20.76 -7.75 1.50
N ILE A 156 19.81 -7.82 0.58
CA ILE A 156 19.70 -6.90 -0.57
C ILE A 156 18.32 -6.25 -0.50
N PHE A 157 18.29 -4.90 -0.49
CA PHE A 157 17.07 -4.13 -0.54
C PHE A 157 16.88 -3.52 -1.92
N ALA A 158 15.98 -4.06 -2.72
CA ALA A 158 15.75 -3.65 -4.09
C ALA A 158 14.42 -2.91 -4.26
N ALA A 159 14.44 -1.75 -4.90
CA ALA A 159 13.23 -0.98 -5.20
C ALA A 159 13.38 -0.17 -6.49
N GLN A 160 12.24 0.16 -7.12
CA GLN A 160 12.25 1.05 -8.29
C GLN A 160 12.73 2.46 -7.93
N GLN A 161 12.42 2.92 -6.73
CA GLN A 161 12.90 4.18 -6.14
C GLN A 161 13.24 3.94 -4.69
N ILE A 162 14.43 4.35 -4.25
CA ILE A 162 14.83 4.28 -2.84
C ILE A 162 14.99 5.69 -2.30
N LYS A 163 14.26 5.99 -1.22
CA LYS A 163 14.35 7.28 -0.53
C LYS A 163 15.74 7.49 0.07
N PRO A 164 16.28 8.73 0.08
CA PRO A 164 17.63 8.99 0.60
C PRO A 164 17.86 8.44 2.02
N GLN A 165 16.87 8.59 2.91
CA GLN A 165 16.95 8.12 4.28
C GLN A 165 17.04 6.59 4.36
N ALA A 166 16.32 5.87 3.48
CA ALA A 166 16.38 4.42 3.41
C ALA A 166 17.76 3.93 2.95
N LYS A 167 18.39 4.64 1.99
CA LYS A 167 19.76 4.33 1.57
C LYS A 167 20.78 4.48 2.71
N VAL A 168 20.64 5.52 3.52
CA VAL A 168 21.51 5.73 4.69
C VAL A 168 21.34 4.58 5.67
N LEU A 169 20.09 4.25 6.02
CA LEU A 169 19.81 3.17 6.97
C LEU A 169 20.27 1.81 6.45
N ALA A 170 20.03 1.49 5.18
CA ALA A 170 20.49 0.24 4.56
C ALA A 170 22.01 0.09 4.69
N LYS A 171 22.75 1.16 4.36
CA LYS A 171 24.23 1.18 4.50
C LYS A 171 24.67 0.97 5.96
N ASP A 172 24.01 1.63 6.92
CA ASP A 172 24.32 1.49 8.35
C ASP A 172 24.06 0.06 8.86
N ARG A 173 23.13 -0.65 8.23
CA ARG A 173 22.78 -2.05 8.55
C ARG A 173 23.57 -3.08 7.75
N GLY A 174 24.48 -2.65 6.86
CA GLY A 174 25.21 -3.55 5.98
C GLY A 174 24.32 -4.27 4.97
N ILE A 175 23.26 -3.61 4.53
CA ILE A 175 22.31 -4.06 3.51
C ILE A 175 22.69 -3.38 2.18
N ASP A 176 22.82 -4.17 1.10
CA ASP A 176 23.15 -3.71 -0.25
C ASP A 176 21.94 -3.16 -1.00
#